data_7c558c7b4d9c43151568db39dc718678
#
_entry.id   7c558c7b4d9c43151568db39dc718678
#
_cell.length_a   1.000
_cell.length_b   1.000
_cell.length_c   1.000
_cell.angle_alpha   90.00
_cell.angle_beta   90.00
_cell.angle_gamma   90.00
#
_symmetry.space_group_name_H-M   'P 1'
#
loop_
_entity.id
_entity.type
_entity.pdbx_description
1 polymer ?
#
loop_
_entity_poly.entity_id
_entity_poly.type
_entity_poly.pdbx_seq_one_letter_code
_entity_poly.pdbx_strand_id
1 'polypeptide(L)'
;DVTKLTIYTLSFEEFLEAFDAEIYEKYMQITGEVQEDSLYDKLKGIYDIYCQVGGYPKVVQTYLESKDIQKAQGELVKIIDTFTNESIRYFTDILDNRVFTQIFLSICRILNREKKGLAEDSISEELQKIVTRDYSSNITKAACNRAISWLYFSGIIGFCAKITELDIMDFKSASRCYFMDLGVANYYLKRTGTDERALSGTLNENYVFINLKKRQDFPPEIAFETPAFATYKGGEIDFVVQSLEGNRRYLVEVKTGKGRAETALKALQSGKADRLLYLKGNTKGGEDGKIITVPIYMLERYKF
;
A
#
# COMPACT_ATOMS: atom_id res chain seq x y z
N ASP A 1 15.92 23.64 -17.35
CA ASP A 1 15.84 22.43 -16.51
C ASP A 1 14.42 22.29 -16.00
N VAL A 2 13.86 21.09 -16.10
CA VAL A 2 12.51 20.78 -15.58
C VAL A 2 12.69 19.82 -14.42
N THR A 3 12.25 20.25 -13.23
CA THR A 3 12.21 19.38 -12.04
C THR A 3 10.82 18.77 -11.93
N LYS A 4 10.73 17.44 -11.94
CA LYS A 4 9.47 16.71 -11.72
C LYS A 4 9.20 16.66 -10.21
N LEU A 5 8.09 17.23 -9.77
CA LEU A 5 7.59 17.11 -8.41
C LEU A 5 6.39 16.15 -8.42
N THR A 6 6.46 15.09 -7.61
CA THR A 6 5.33 14.18 -7.39
C THR A 6 4.60 14.59 -6.12
N ILE A 7 3.30 14.85 -6.24
CA ILE A 7 2.43 15.17 -5.10
C ILE A 7 1.59 13.95 -4.79
N TYR A 8 1.67 13.47 -3.56
CA TYR A 8 0.88 12.35 -3.05
C TYR A 8 -0.32 12.84 -2.24
N THR A 9 -1.24 11.95 -1.93
CA THR A 9 -2.25 12.19 -0.91
C THR A 9 -1.58 12.33 0.47
N LEU A 10 -2.26 12.98 1.42
CA LEU A 10 -1.70 13.20 2.77
C LEU A 10 -1.23 11.89 3.39
N SER A 11 -0.07 11.93 4.02
CA SER A 11 0.49 10.83 4.78
C SER A 11 -0.25 10.64 6.12
N PHE A 12 0.07 9.57 6.85
CA PHE A 12 -0.48 9.40 8.20
C PHE A 12 0.00 10.51 9.14
N GLU A 13 1.24 10.94 9.03
CA GLU A 13 1.78 12.04 9.85
C GLU A 13 1.05 13.35 9.58
N GLU A 14 0.84 13.72 8.32
CA GLU A 14 0.09 14.91 7.92
C GLU A 14 -1.39 14.84 8.34
N PHE A 15 -1.99 13.64 8.25
CA PHE A 15 -3.34 13.41 8.76
C PHE A 15 -3.40 13.56 10.28
N LEU A 16 -2.43 13.00 11.01
CA LEU A 16 -2.36 13.04 12.47
C LEU A 16 -2.19 14.47 12.97
N GLU A 17 -1.32 15.26 12.34
CA GLU A 17 -1.11 16.67 12.66
C GLU A 17 -2.42 17.46 12.51
N ALA A 18 -3.14 17.25 11.39
CA ALA A 18 -4.43 17.90 11.15
C ALA A 18 -5.55 17.38 12.07
N PHE A 19 -5.47 16.13 12.52
CA PHE A 19 -6.47 15.49 13.39
C PHE A 19 -6.35 15.94 14.83
N ASP A 20 -5.14 15.96 15.40
CA ASP A 20 -4.84 16.32 16.77
C ASP A 20 -3.35 16.69 16.93
N ALA A 21 -3.07 17.99 16.94
CA ALA A 21 -1.70 18.51 17.02
C ALA A 21 -0.98 18.11 18.33
N GLU A 22 -1.69 17.96 19.44
CA GLU A 22 -1.08 17.55 20.73
C GLU A 22 -0.62 16.08 20.65
N ILE A 23 -1.46 15.20 20.09
CA ILE A 23 -1.09 13.79 19.89
C ILE A 23 0.04 13.69 18.87
N TYR A 24 0.04 14.51 17.82
CA TYR A 24 1.12 14.56 16.83
C TYR A 24 2.46 14.94 17.46
N GLU A 25 2.51 15.97 18.33
CA GLU A 25 3.73 16.33 19.04
C GLU A 25 4.25 15.17 19.92
N LYS A 26 3.35 14.49 20.63
CA LYS A 26 3.71 13.30 21.42
C LYS A 26 4.24 12.15 20.53
N TYR A 27 3.59 11.93 19.40
CA TYR A 27 4.04 10.95 18.39
C TYR A 27 5.45 11.27 17.89
N MET A 28 5.74 12.53 17.59
CA MET A 28 7.07 12.97 17.15
C MET A 28 8.17 12.81 18.22
N GLN A 29 7.81 12.71 19.49
CA GLN A 29 8.73 12.51 20.61
C GLN A 29 9.00 11.04 20.96
N ILE A 30 8.29 10.07 20.34
CA ILE A 30 8.51 8.65 20.58
C ILE A 30 9.91 8.25 20.09
N THR A 31 10.80 7.86 21.01
CA THR A 31 12.20 7.51 20.74
C THR A 31 12.53 6.03 21.00
N GLY A 32 11.52 5.19 21.21
CA GLY A 32 11.70 3.78 21.59
C GLY A 32 11.80 3.53 23.09
N GLU A 33 11.87 4.59 23.92
CA GLU A 33 11.70 4.48 25.36
C GLU A 33 10.23 4.28 25.75
N VAL A 34 9.99 3.75 26.95
CA VAL A 34 8.64 3.37 27.41
C VAL A 34 7.72 4.59 27.45
N GLN A 35 6.83 4.70 26.47
CA GLN A 35 5.71 5.62 26.47
C GLN A 35 4.49 4.97 27.12
N GLU A 36 3.51 5.77 27.52
CA GLU A 36 2.26 5.28 28.08
C GLU A 36 1.50 4.40 27.06
N ASP A 37 0.97 3.26 27.51
CA ASP A 37 0.17 2.36 26.66
C ASP A 37 -0.99 3.09 25.97
N SER A 38 -1.62 4.03 26.70
CA SER A 38 -2.73 4.85 26.23
C SER A 38 -2.40 5.67 24.96
N LEU A 39 -1.14 6.10 24.78
CA LEU A 39 -0.72 6.83 23.57
C LEU A 39 -0.70 5.90 22.36
N TYR A 40 -0.15 4.68 22.51
CA TYR A 40 -0.11 3.71 21.41
C TYR A 40 -1.50 3.27 20.99
N ASP A 41 -2.43 3.07 21.93
CA ASP A 41 -3.82 2.73 21.64
C ASP A 41 -4.54 3.87 20.88
N LYS A 42 -4.30 5.12 21.29
CA LYS A 42 -4.84 6.29 20.59
C LYS A 42 -4.29 6.41 19.18
N LEU A 43 -2.97 6.30 19.00
CA LEU A 43 -2.33 6.35 17.69
C LEU A 43 -2.85 5.25 16.76
N LYS A 44 -3.01 4.03 17.30
CA LYS A 44 -3.60 2.93 16.55
C LYS A 44 -5.03 3.22 16.13
N GLY A 45 -5.86 3.76 17.02
CA GLY A 45 -7.23 4.16 16.71
C GLY A 45 -7.29 5.24 15.61
N ILE A 46 -6.41 6.24 15.68
CA ILE A 46 -6.33 7.30 14.65
C ILE A 46 -5.84 6.72 13.32
N TYR A 47 -4.87 5.80 13.35
CA TYR A 47 -4.40 5.09 12.15
C TYR A 47 -5.53 4.27 11.50
N ASP A 48 -6.37 3.60 12.28
CA ASP A 48 -7.52 2.85 11.77
C ASP A 48 -8.56 3.76 11.09
N ILE A 49 -8.70 4.99 11.60
CA ILE A 49 -9.51 6.02 10.94
C ILE A 49 -8.87 6.45 9.62
N TYR A 50 -7.58 6.74 9.64
CA TYR A 50 -6.84 7.11 8.42
C TYR A 50 -6.94 6.02 7.33
N CYS A 51 -6.85 4.75 7.69
CA CYS A 51 -7.06 3.65 6.76
C CYS A 51 -8.45 3.65 6.10
N GLN A 52 -9.46 4.24 6.75
CA GLN A 52 -10.82 4.33 6.22
C GLN A 52 -11.09 5.61 5.42
N VAL A 53 -10.47 6.71 5.83
CA VAL A 53 -10.63 8.04 5.23
C VAL A 53 -9.69 8.22 4.03
N GLY A 54 -8.45 7.73 4.15
CA GLY A 54 -7.38 7.98 3.19
C GLY A 54 -6.78 9.37 3.35
N GLY A 55 -6.00 9.78 2.35
CA GLY A 55 -5.23 11.03 2.39
C GLY A 55 -5.69 12.11 1.40
N TYR A 56 -6.80 11.93 0.65
CA TYR A 56 -7.29 13.01 -0.21
C TYR A 56 -7.70 14.23 0.62
N PRO A 57 -7.11 15.43 0.38
CA PRO A 57 -7.30 16.59 1.25
C PRO A 57 -8.77 16.96 1.50
N LYS A 58 -9.63 16.89 0.48
CA LYS A 58 -11.06 17.19 0.62
C LYS A 58 -11.79 16.14 1.46
N VAL A 59 -11.41 14.88 1.35
CA VAL A 59 -11.99 13.78 2.15
C VAL A 59 -11.58 13.94 3.60
N VAL A 60 -10.30 14.22 3.85
CA VAL A 60 -9.75 14.48 5.21
C VAL A 60 -10.45 15.68 5.82
N GLN A 61 -10.55 16.82 5.12
CA GLN A 61 -11.26 18.00 5.59
C GLN A 61 -12.70 17.67 6.00
N THR A 62 -13.45 16.97 5.14
CA THR A 62 -14.85 16.60 5.41
C THR A 62 -14.95 15.71 6.66
N TYR A 63 -13.99 14.78 6.85
CA TYR A 63 -13.94 13.96 8.05
C TYR A 63 -13.64 14.80 9.30
N LEU A 64 -12.64 15.69 9.24
CA LEU A 64 -12.26 16.51 10.39
C LEU A 64 -13.38 17.42 10.86
N GLU A 65 -14.15 17.98 9.92
CA GLU A 65 -15.30 18.85 10.19
C GLU A 65 -16.52 18.09 10.73
N SER A 66 -16.82 16.90 10.19
CA SER A 66 -18.03 16.16 10.51
C SER A 66 -17.84 15.03 11.53
N LYS A 67 -16.62 14.52 11.68
CA LYS A 67 -16.27 13.27 12.40
C LYS A 67 -17.09 12.06 11.92
N ASP A 68 -17.55 12.10 10.68
CA ASP A 68 -18.42 11.11 10.05
C ASP A 68 -17.70 10.45 8.86
N ILE A 69 -17.36 9.17 9.00
CA ILE A 69 -16.69 8.39 7.96
C ILE A 69 -17.57 8.25 6.70
N GLN A 70 -18.89 8.12 6.86
CA GLN A 70 -19.79 7.97 5.71
C GLN A 70 -19.83 9.25 4.86
N LYS A 71 -19.84 10.43 5.49
CA LYS A 71 -19.75 11.69 4.77
C LYS A 71 -18.41 11.83 4.05
N ALA A 72 -17.31 11.51 4.71
CA ALA A 72 -15.97 11.49 4.09
C ALA A 72 -15.92 10.54 2.88
N GLN A 73 -16.45 9.33 3.02
CA GLN A 73 -16.53 8.38 1.90
C GLN A 73 -17.44 8.89 0.77
N GLY A 74 -18.49 9.66 1.07
CA GLY A 74 -19.29 10.33 0.05
C GLY A 74 -18.47 11.31 -0.80
N GLU A 75 -17.56 12.08 -0.19
CA GLU A 75 -16.63 12.95 -0.93
C GLU A 75 -15.61 12.13 -1.75
N LEU A 76 -15.11 11.03 -1.20
CA LEU A 76 -14.20 10.13 -1.94
C LEU A 76 -14.87 9.59 -3.21
N VAL A 77 -16.13 9.17 -3.12
CA VAL A 77 -16.90 8.70 -4.30
C VAL A 77 -17.01 9.79 -5.36
N LYS A 78 -17.29 11.03 -4.98
CA LYS A 78 -17.34 12.16 -5.94
C LYS A 78 -16.00 12.38 -6.64
N ILE A 79 -14.88 12.25 -5.92
CA ILE A 79 -13.53 12.35 -6.50
C ILE A 79 -13.31 11.21 -7.50
N ILE A 80 -13.65 9.98 -7.16
CA ILE A 80 -13.51 8.82 -8.04
C ILE A 80 -14.41 8.98 -9.28
N ASP A 81 -15.65 9.43 -9.11
CA ASP A 81 -16.58 9.66 -10.22
C ASP A 81 -16.07 10.77 -11.15
N THR A 82 -15.56 11.87 -10.58
CA THR A 82 -14.95 12.94 -11.38
C THR A 82 -13.78 12.41 -12.19
N PHE A 83 -12.89 11.66 -11.55
CA PHE A 83 -11.74 11.07 -12.20
C PHE A 83 -12.13 10.08 -13.30
N THR A 84 -13.08 9.18 -13.04
CA THR A 84 -13.56 8.22 -14.05
C THR A 84 -14.29 8.89 -15.21
N ASN A 85 -15.04 9.97 -14.96
CA ASN A 85 -15.69 10.74 -16.00
C ASN A 85 -14.69 11.54 -16.86
N GLU A 86 -13.65 12.11 -16.26
CA GLU A 86 -12.58 12.78 -17.01
C GLU A 86 -11.84 11.80 -17.95
N SER A 87 -11.71 10.53 -17.56
CA SER A 87 -11.06 9.51 -18.39
C SER A 87 -11.73 9.32 -19.76
N ILE A 88 -13.06 9.54 -19.85
CA ILE A 88 -13.80 9.44 -21.11
C ILE A 88 -13.25 10.41 -22.17
N ARG A 89 -12.72 11.55 -21.75
CA ARG A 89 -12.11 12.55 -22.66
C ARG A 89 -10.82 12.03 -23.32
N TYR A 90 -10.13 11.09 -22.68
CA TYR A 90 -8.88 10.52 -23.17
C TYR A 90 -9.06 9.18 -23.88
N PHE A 91 -10.20 8.52 -23.70
CA PHE A 91 -10.47 7.19 -24.22
C PHE A 91 -11.78 7.16 -25.03
N THR A 92 -11.72 7.58 -26.27
CA THR A 92 -12.89 7.58 -27.18
C THR A 92 -13.40 6.18 -27.53
N ASP A 93 -12.60 5.16 -27.30
CA ASP A 93 -12.92 3.75 -27.55
C ASP A 93 -13.35 2.98 -26.29
N ILE A 94 -13.28 3.58 -25.11
CA ILE A 94 -13.88 3.05 -23.89
C ILE A 94 -15.27 3.65 -23.77
N LEU A 95 -16.24 2.96 -24.33
CA LEU A 95 -17.65 3.39 -24.35
C LEU A 95 -18.33 3.28 -22.97
N ASP A 96 -17.71 2.58 -22.01
CA ASP A 96 -18.26 2.31 -20.69
C ASP A 96 -17.23 2.63 -19.60
N ASN A 97 -17.44 3.73 -18.88
CA ASN A 97 -16.60 4.16 -17.75
C ASN A 97 -16.61 3.17 -16.57
N ARG A 98 -17.57 2.22 -16.54
CA ARG A 98 -17.57 1.14 -15.54
C ARG A 98 -16.32 0.28 -15.59
N VAL A 99 -15.56 0.29 -16.69
CA VAL A 99 -14.29 -0.42 -16.79
C VAL A 99 -13.31 -0.05 -15.67
N PHE A 100 -13.26 1.21 -15.25
CA PHE A 100 -12.37 1.63 -14.17
C PHE A 100 -12.78 1.04 -12.83
N THR A 101 -14.07 1.07 -12.51
CA THR A 101 -14.62 0.37 -11.33
C THR A 101 -14.33 -1.14 -11.38
N GLN A 102 -14.45 -1.76 -12.55
CA GLN A 102 -14.18 -3.16 -12.75
C GLN A 102 -12.69 -3.49 -12.53
N ILE A 103 -11.78 -2.63 -12.98
CA ILE A 103 -10.35 -2.76 -12.71
C ILE A 103 -10.09 -2.65 -11.20
N PHE A 104 -10.66 -1.68 -10.49
CA PHE A 104 -10.49 -1.54 -9.05
C PHE A 104 -10.99 -2.76 -8.28
N LEU A 105 -12.16 -3.29 -8.61
CA LEU A 105 -12.69 -4.52 -8.01
C LEU A 105 -11.81 -5.72 -8.34
N SER A 106 -11.23 -5.78 -9.54
CA SER A 106 -10.30 -6.84 -9.93
C SER A 106 -9.00 -6.78 -9.14
N ILE A 107 -8.44 -5.58 -8.90
CA ILE A 107 -7.28 -5.38 -8.02
C ILE A 107 -7.59 -5.94 -6.62
N CYS A 108 -8.73 -5.58 -6.03
CA CYS A 108 -9.12 -6.09 -4.72
C CYS A 108 -9.23 -7.62 -4.69
N ARG A 109 -9.77 -8.23 -5.74
CA ARG A 109 -9.86 -9.69 -5.85
C ARG A 109 -8.49 -10.35 -5.91
N ILE A 110 -7.54 -9.75 -6.64
CA ILE A 110 -6.17 -10.27 -6.71
C ILE A 110 -5.50 -10.15 -5.34
N LEU A 111 -5.53 -8.99 -4.70
CA LEU A 111 -4.97 -8.78 -3.37
C LEU A 111 -5.54 -9.75 -2.33
N ASN A 112 -6.81 -10.10 -2.42
CA ASN A 112 -7.42 -11.10 -1.54
C ASN A 112 -7.00 -12.55 -1.86
N ARG A 113 -6.58 -12.84 -3.10
CA ARG A 113 -6.13 -14.17 -3.53
C ARG A 113 -4.66 -14.43 -3.24
N GLU A 114 -3.80 -13.42 -3.30
CA GLU A 114 -2.34 -13.56 -3.19
C GLU A 114 -1.89 -14.25 -1.90
N LYS A 115 -2.68 -14.17 -0.85
CA LYS A 115 -2.47 -14.97 0.38
C LYS A 115 -2.49 -16.50 0.16
N LYS A 116 -2.71 -16.97 -1.07
CA LYS A 116 -2.78 -18.39 -1.45
C LYS A 116 -1.70 -18.85 -2.44
N GLY A 117 -0.72 -18.01 -2.76
CA GLY A 117 0.45 -18.42 -3.55
C GLY A 117 0.18 -18.71 -5.04
N LEU A 118 -0.74 -17.99 -5.68
CA LEU A 118 -1.18 -18.25 -7.04
C LEU A 118 -1.02 -17.03 -7.97
N ALA A 119 0.18 -16.65 -8.38
CA ALA A 119 0.33 -15.76 -9.52
C ALA A 119 1.61 -16.06 -10.30
N GLU A 120 1.48 -16.71 -11.45
CA GLU A 120 2.55 -16.87 -12.46
C GLU A 120 2.44 -15.85 -13.60
N ASP A 121 1.26 -15.25 -13.81
CA ASP A 121 1.01 -14.28 -14.89
C ASP A 121 1.35 -12.84 -14.46
N SER A 122 1.64 -11.97 -15.44
CA SER A 122 1.78 -10.55 -15.17
C SER A 122 0.47 -9.98 -14.63
N ILE A 123 0.54 -9.06 -13.66
CA ILE A 123 -0.64 -8.47 -13.01
C ILE A 123 -1.60 -7.82 -14.03
N SER A 124 -1.07 -7.21 -15.09
CA SER A 124 -1.90 -6.60 -16.14
C SER A 124 -2.69 -7.64 -16.93
N GLU A 125 -2.11 -8.81 -17.20
CA GLU A 125 -2.82 -9.92 -17.86
C GLU A 125 -3.88 -10.52 -16.97
N GLU A 126 -3.60 -10.67 -15.68
CA GLU A 126 -4.57 -11.19 -14.72
C GLU A 126 -5.74 -10.21 -14.51
N LEU A 127 -5.48 -8.92 -14.36
CA LEU A 127 -6.51 -7.88 -14.30
C LEU A 127 -7.39 -7.91 -15.54
N GLN A 128 -6.79 -7.99 -16.70
CA GLN A 128 -7.51 -8.07 -17.97
C GLN A 128 -8.38 -9.33 -18.06
N LYS A 129 -7.85 -10.50 -17.68
CA LYS A 129 -8.62 -11.76 -17.68
C LYS A 129 -9.85 -11.64 -16.77
N ILE A 130 -9.72 -11.04 -15.58
CA ILE A 130 -10.84 -10.86 -14.65
C ILE A 130 -11.85 -9.87 -15.21
N VAL A 131 -11.42 -8.72 -15.74
CA VAL A 131 -12.32 -7.71 -16.29
C VAL A 131 -13.11 -8.27 -17.47
N THR A 132 -12.47 -8.96 -18.40
CA THR A 132 -13.15 -9.51 -19.59
C THR A 132 -14.07 -10.68 -19.26
N ARG A 133 -13.69 -11.53 -18.30
CA ARG A 133 -14.48 -12.70 -17.93
C ARG A 133 -15.70 -12.34 -17.06
N ASP A 134 -15.48 -11.50 -16.05
CA ASP A 134 -16.43 -11.34 -14.96
C ASP A 134 -17.30 -10.08 -15.11
N TYR A 135 -16.88 -9.10 -15.91
CA TYR A 135 -17.55 -7.80 -15.95
C TYR A 135 -17.97 -7.33 -17.35
N SER A 136 -17.16 -7.53 -18.38
CA SER A 136 -17.48 -7.01 -19.70
C SER A 136 -16.86 -7.83 -20.83
N SER A 137 -17.69 -8.52 -21.57
CA SER A 137 -17.26 -9.24 -22.78
C SER A 137 -16.90 -8.32 -23.95
N ASN A 138 -17.27 -7.06 -23.90
CA ASN A 138 -17.13 -6.11 -25.01
C ASN A 138 -15.87 -5.25 -24.93
N ILE A 139 -15.09 -5.33 -23.85
CA ILE A 139 -13.84 -4.59 -23.74
C ILE A 139 -12.70 -5.33 -24.44
N THR A 140 -11.96 -4.63 -25.29
CA THR A 140 -10.78 -5.22 -25.93
C THR A 140 -9.61 -5.27 -24.95
N LYS A 141 -8.71 -6.23 -25.16
CA LYS A 141 -7.44 -6.34 -24.40
C LYS A 141 -6.66 -5.03 -24.43
N ALA A 142 -6.59 -4.38 -25.58
CA ALA A 142 -5.88 -3.12 -25.75
C ALA A 142 -6.51 -1.99 -24.94
N ALA A 143 -7.85 -1.88 -24.94
CA ALA A 143 -8.55 -0.87 -24.15
C ALA A 143 -8.38 -1.07 -22.65
N CYS A 144 -8.45 -2.31 -22.17
CA CYS A 144 -8.20 -2.63 -20.77
C CYS A 144 -6.76 -2.26 -20.34
N ASN A 145 -5.76 -2.62 -21.14
CA ASN A 145 -4.37 -2.29 -20.86
C ASN A 145 -4.12 -0.77 -20.84
N ARG A 146 -4.74 -0.02 -21.76
CA ARG A 146 -4.65 1.45 -21.75
C ARG A 146 -5.27 2.04 -20.49
N ALA A 147 -6.43 1.54 -20.06
CA ALA A 147 -7.07 1.98 -18.83
C ALA A 147 -6.19 1.71 -17.59
N ILE A 148 -5.57 0.54 -17.49
CA ILE A 148 -4.62 0.18 -16.43
C ILE A 148 -3.41 1.13 -16.47
N SER A 149 -2.82 1.35 -17.64
CA SER A 149 -1.68 2.26 -17.80
C SER A 149 -2.03 3.69 -17.39
N TRP A 150 -3.22 4.16 -17.77
CA TRP A 150 -3.68 5.48 -17.40
C TRP A 150 -3.85 5.64 -15.89
N LEU A 151 -4.47 4.66 -15.20
CA LEU A 151 -4.58 4.63 -13.75
C LEU A 151 -3.20 4.67 -13.06
N TYR A 152 -2.23 3.96 -13.63
CA TYR A 152 -0.85 3.97 -13.13
C TYR A 152 -0.18 5.34 -13.31
N PHE A 153 -0.22 5.91 -14.52
CA PHE A 153 0.40 7.21 -14.79
C PHE A 153 -0.30 8.37 -14.09
N SER A 154 -1.59 8.21 -13.78
CA SER A 154 -2.35 9.18 -12.98
C SER A 154 -2.14 9.03 -11.47
N GLY A 155 -1.31 8.08 -11.02
CA GLY A 155 -1.01 7.89 -9.61
C GLY A 155 -2.17 7.37 -8.76
N ILE A 156 -3.13 6.65 -9.37
CA ILE A 156 -4.26 6.03 -8.64
C ILE A 156 -3.89 4.63 -8.17
N ILE A 157 -3.11 3.91 -8.98
CA ILE A 157 -2.58 2.59 -8.66
C ILE A 157 -1.07 2.58 -8.81
N GLY A 158 -0.43 1.64 -8.14
CA GLY A 158 1.01 1.38 -8.24
C GLY A 158 1.31 -0.09 -8.35
N PHE A 159 2.41 -0.42 -9.00
CA PHE A 159 2.85 -1.79 -9.20
C PHE A 159 4.00 -2.14 -8.27
N CYS A 160 4.04 -3.40 -7.84
CA CYS A 160 5.10 -3.97 -7.02
C CYS A 160 5.82 -5.04 -7.84
N ALA A 161 7.16 -4.97 -7.86
CA ALA A 161 8.00 -5.94 -8.54
C ALA A 161 8.16 -7.23 -7.72
N LYS A 162 8.70 -8.29 -8.34
CA LYS A 162 9.01 -9.56 -7.67
C LYS A 162 10.53 -9.80 -7.67
N ILE A 163 11.06 -10.21 -6.53
CA ILE A 163 12.44 -10.71 -6.40
C ILE A 163 12.35 -12.21 -6.15
N THR A 164 12.82 -13.01 -7.12
CA THR A 164 12.81 -14.47 -7.00
C THR A 164 14.03 -14.94 -6.24
N GLU A 165 13.82 -15.78 -5.21
CA GLU A 165 14.85 -16.36 -4.34
C GLU A 165 15.79 -15.33 -3.70
N LEU A 166 15.30 -14.07 -3.55
CA LEU A 166 16.07 -12.92 -3.04
C LEU A 166 17.31 -12.55 -3.87
N ASP A 167 17.43 -13.06 -5.08
CA ASP A 167 18.61 -12.84 -5.94
C ASP A 167 18.26 -12.07 -7.21
N ILE A 168 17.16 -12.41 -7.88
CA ILE A 168 16.84 -11.91 -9.21
C ILE A 168 15.57 -11.07 -9.15
N MET A 169 15.69 -9.78 -9.48
CA MET A 169 14.54 -8.91 -9.69
C MET A 169 13.98 -9.13 -11.08
N ASP A 170 12.69 -9.42 -11.16
CA ASP A 170 11.97 -9.49 -12.42
C ASP A 170 11.55 -8.08 -12.84
N PHE A 171 12.28 -7.51 -13.77
CA PHE A 171 12.00 -6.19 -14.36
C PHE A 171 10.89 -6.23 -15.42
N LYS A 172 10.46 -7.39 -15.85
CA LYS A 172 9.51 -7.54 -16.96
C LYS A 172 8.06 -7.60 -16.50
N SER A 173 7.81 -8.07 -15.29
CA SER A 173 6.46 -8.23 -14.78
C SER A 173 6.25 -7.47 -13.47
N ALA A 174 5.31 -6.53 -13.49
CA ALA A 174 4.67 -6.11 -12.26
C ALA A 174 3.83 -7.28 -11.75
N SER A 175 4.10 -7.73 -10.53
CA SER A 175 3.46 -8.95 -10.00
C SER A 175 2.33 -8.65 -9.02
N ARG A 176 2.31 -7.44 -8.42
CA ARG A 176 1.23 -6.96 -7.55
C ARG A 176 0.82 -5.54 -7.90
N CYS A 177 -0.43 -5.22 -7.61
CA CYS A 177 -0.99 -3.89 -7.83
C CYS A 177 -1.66 -3.41 -6.54
N TYR A 178 -1.30 -2.22 -6.10
CA TYR A 178 -1.84 -1.56 -4.92
C TYR A 178 -2.48 -0.22 -5.30
N PHE A 179 -3.34 0.28 -4.43
CA PHE A 179 -3.87 1.64 -4.55
C PHE A 179 -2.88 2.66 -3.97
N MET A 180 -2.87 3.86 -4.53
CA MET A 180 -2.02 4.95 -4.03
C MET A 180 -2.70 5.78 -2.94
N ASP A 181 -3.92 5.39 -2.54
CA ASP A 181 -4.66 5.97 -1.43
C ASP A 181 -5.41 4.90 -0.64
N LEU A 182 -5.36 4.97 0.70
CA LEU A 182 -5.97 3.97 1.57
C LEU A 182 -7.49 4.06 1.62
N GLY A 183 -8.06 5.25 1.48
CA GLY A 183 -9.51 5.43 1.41
C GLY A 183 -10.10 4.73 0.19
N VAL A 184 -9.41 4.85 -0.97
CA VAL A 184 -9.78 4.13 -2.20
C VAL A 184 -9.67 2.62 -2.00
N ALA A 185 -8.55 2.14 -1.44
CA ALA A 185 -8.35 0.73 -1.14
C ALA A 185 -9.46 0.18 -0.23
N ASN A 186 -9.72 0.85 0.89
CA ASN A 186 -10.75 0.46 1.85
C ASN A 186 -12.15 0.42 1.23
N TYR A 187 -12.50 1.45 0.45
CA TYR A 187 -13.80 1.54 -0.21
C TYR A 187 -14.07 0.36 -1.14
N TYR A 188 -13.09 0.01 -1.98
CA TYR A 188 -13.26 -1.10 -2.93
C TYR A 188 -13.11 -2.48 -2.29
N LEU A 189 -12.21 -2.65 -1.32
CA LEU A 189 -12.07 -3.91 -0.57
C LEU A 189 -13.36 -4.28 0.17
N LYS A 190 -14.02 -3.32 0.82
CA LYS A 190 -15.33 -3.55 1.45
C LYS A 190 -16.39 -4.00 0.44
N ARG A 191 -16.39 -3.42 -0.75
CA ARG A 191 -17.33 -3.79 -1.84
C ARG A 191 -17.11 -5.18 -2.42
N THR A 192 -15.91 -5.75 -2.27
CA THR A 192 -15.63 -7.15 -2.65
C THR A 192 -15.99 -8.16 -1.58
N GLY A 193 -16.57 -7.73 -0.46
CA GLY A 193 -16.96 -8.61 0.64
C GLY A 193 -15.76 -9.13 1.43
N THR A 194 -14.64 -8.40 1.45
CA THR A 194 -13.46 -8.74 2.23
C THR A 194 -13.81 -8.71 3.72
N ASP A 195 -13.53 -9.79 4.45
CA ASP A 195 -13.73 -9.83 5.90
C ASP A 195 -12.78 -8.86 6.63
N GLU A 196 -13.15 -8.42 7.83
CA GLU A 196 -12.42 -7.39 8.58
C GLU A 196 -10.94 -7.73 8.83
N ARG A 197 -10.64 -9.01 9.07
CA ARG A 197 -9.26 -9.43 9.34
C ARG A 197 -8.40 -9.38 8.07
N ALA A 198 -8.95 -9.83 6.96
CA ALA A 198 -8.30 -9.76 5.66
C ALA A 198 -8.19 -8.29 5.21
N LEU A 199 -9.22 -7.48 5.42
CA LEU A 199 -9.25 -6.06 5.13
C LEU A 199 -8.11 -5.32 5.84
N SER A 200 -7.98 -5.47 7.16
CA SER A 200 -6.91 -4.85 7.93
C SER A 200 -5.53 -5.28 7.44
N GLY A 201 -5.33 -6.57 7.13
CA GLY A 201 -4.07 -7.07 6.59
C GLY A 201 -3.71 -6.43 5.24
N THR A 202 -4.67 -6.39 4.33
CA THR A 202 -4.46 -5.82 2.98
C THR A 202 -4.24 -4.31 3.03
N LEU A 203 -4.97 -3.58 3.88
CA LEU A 203 -4.75 -2.14 4.06
C LEU A 203 -3.38 -1.82 4.65
N ASN A 204 -2.91 -2.63 5.60
CA ASN A 204 -1.57 -2.48 6.17
C ASN A 204 -0.48 -2.71 5.12
N GLU A 205 -0.60 -3.74 4.29
CA GLU A 205 0.33 -3.98 3.18
C GLU A 205 0.29 -2.83 2.17
N ASN A 206 -0.91 -2.34 1.84
CA ASN A 206 -1.08 -1.19 0.94
C ASN A 206 -0.47 0.10 1.52
N TYR A 207 -0.58 0.33 2.84
CA TYR A 207 0.08 1.44 3.52
C TYR A 207 1.60 1.36 3.40
N VAL A 208 2.18 0.18 3.64
CA VAL A 208 3.61 -0.05 3.48
C VAL A 208 4.04 0.20 2.04
N PHE A 209 3.28 -0.31 1.06
CA PHE A 209 3.55 -0.06 -0.36
C PHE A 209 3.61 1.44 -0.68
N ILE A 210 2.62 2.24 -0.24
CA ILE A 210 2.60 3.69 -0.47
C ILE A 210 3.83 4.36 0.14
N ASN A 211 4.18 4.00 1.38
CA ASN A 211 5.35 4.54 2.06
C ASN A 211 6.66 4.22 1.32
N LEU A 212 6.84 2.97 0.90
CA LEU A 212 8.02 2.58 0.13
C LEU A 212 8.06 3.29 -1.22
N LYS A 213 6.91 3.51 -1.88
CA LYS A 213 6.85 4.24 -3.14
C LYS A 213 7.26 5.71 -2.98
N LYS A 214 6.80 6.39 -1.93
CA LYS A 214 7.20 7.76 -1.61
C LYS A 214 8.72 7.91 -1.40
N ARG A 215 9.37 6.90 -0.78
CA ARG A 215 10.82 6.89 -0.49
C ARG A 215 11.71 6.65 -1.71
N GLN A 216 11.12 6.38 -2.86
CA GLN A 216 11.83 6.24 -4.14
C GLN A 216 11.93 7.58 -4.89
N ASP A 217 11.11 8.57 -4.50
CA ASP A 217 11.18 9.90 -5.07
C ASP A 217 12.42 10.67 -4.56
N PHE A 218 12.76 11.73 -5.26
CA PHE A 218 13.96 12.50 -4.95
C PHE A 218 13.81 13.36 -3.67
N PRO A 219 14.81 13.36 -2.77
CA PRO A 219 15.98 12.47 -2.73
C PRO A 219 15.58 11.04 -2.31
N PRO A 220 15.99 10.00 -3.07
CA PRO A 220 15.62 8.64 -2.75
C PRO A 220 16.32 8.13 -1.47
N GLU A 221 15.61 7.41 -0.63
CA GLU A 221 16.14 6.73 0.55
C GLU A 221 16.46 5.26 0.26
N ILE A 222 15.80 4.66 -0.74
CA ILE A 222 15.90 3.26 -1.10
C ILE A 222 16.30 3.07 -2.56
N ALA A 223 17.06 1.99 -2.82
CA ALA A 223 17.72 1.79 -4.12
C ALA A 223 16.80 1.28 -5.23
N PHE A 224 15.72 0.56 -4.90
CA PHE A 224 14.85 -0.01 -5.93
C PHE A 224 13.91 1.07 -6.51
N GLU A 225 13.82 1.14 -7.82
CA GLU A 225 12.92 2.08 -8.52
C GLU A 225 11.42 1.75 -8.30
N THR A 226 11.12 0.52 -7.90
CA THR A 226 9.77 0.03 -7.64
C THR A 226 9.77 -0.77 -6.36
N PRO A 227 8.78 -0.60 -5.44
CA PRO A 227 8.65 -1.50 -4.29
C PRO A 227 8.59 -2.94 -4.75
N ALA A 228 9.25 -3.83 -4.03
CA ALA A 228 9.36 -5.24 -4.41
C ALA A 228 9.00 -6.15 -3.24
N PHE A 229 8.29 -7.25 -3.52
CA PHE A 229 8.17 -8.39 -2.63
C PHE A 229 9.14 -9.49 -3.07
N ALA A 230 9.33 -10.51 -2.24
CA ALA A 230 10.22 -11.60 -2.62
C ALA A 230 9.62 -12.99 -2.37
N THR A 231 10.16 -13.97 -3.10
CA THR A 231 10.00 -15.39 -2.76
C THR A 231 11.33 -15.95 -2.28
N TYR A 232 11.27 -16.89 -1.35
CA TYR A 232 12.44 -17.62 -0.86
C TYR A 232 12.04 -19.00 -0.36
N LYS A 233 12.64 -20.07 -0.94
CA LYS A 233 12.39 -21.48 -0.58
C LYS A 233 10.90 -21.83 -0.53
N GLY A 234 10.15 -21.39 -1.53
CA GLY A 234 8.72 -21.66 -1.68
C GLY A 234 7.80 -20.86 -0.76
N GLY A 235 8.33 -19.93 0.03
CA GLY A 235 7.56 -18.99 0.83
C GLY A 235 7.72 -17.56 0.32
N GLU A 236 6.91 -16.64 0.86
CA GLU A 236 6.86 -15.25 0.45
C GLU A 236 7.29 -14.31 1.57
N ILE A 237 7.82 -13.16 1.19
CA ILE A 237 8.23 -12.04 2.05
C ILE A 237 7.50 -10.80 1.52
N ASP A 238 6.78 -10.10 2.39
CA ASP A 238 5.85 -9.04 1.99
C ASP A 238 6.55 -7.92 1.22
N PHE A 239 7.72 -7.43 1.70
CA PHE A 239 8.54 -6.47 0.95
C PHE A 239 10.03 -6.67 1.21
N VAL A 240 10.83 -6.21 0.24
CA VAL A 240 12.29 -6.13 0.34
C VAL A 240 12.72 -4.70 0.09
N VAL A 241 13.58 -4.18 0.95
CA VAL A 241 14.14 -2.84 0.82
C VAL A 241 15.65 -2.93 0.79
N GLN A 242 16.27 -2.26 -0.17
CA GLN A 242 17.71 -2.01 -0.21
C GLN A 242 17.91 -0.54 0.17
N SER A 243 18.44 -0.29 1.37
CA SER A 243 18.77 1.05 1.81
C SER A 243 19.92 1.63 1.01
N LEU A 244 19.86 2.90 0.66
CA LEU A 244 20.99 3.62 0.08
C LEU A 244 22.01 3.98 1.16
N GLU A 245 21.56 4.28 2.37
CA GLU A 245 22.45 4.50 3.51
C GLU A 245 22.96 3.15 4.04
N GLY A 246 24.27 2.96 3.99
CA GLY A 246 24.95 1.74 4.46
C GLY A 246 24.67 0.49 3.64
N ASN A 247 24.01 0.61 2.48
CA ASN A 247 23.75 -0.50 1.53
C ASN A 247 23.20 -1.77 2.18
N ARG A 248 22.27 -1.62 3.12
CA ARG A 248 21.68 -2.73 3.89
C ARG A 248 20.41 -3.25 3.25
N ARG A 249 20.25 -4.56 3.26
CA ARG A 249 19.02 -5.22 2.81
C ARG A 249 18.13 -5.54 4.00
N TYR A 250 16.90 -5.02 3.93
CA TYR A 250 15.82 -5.27 4.89
C TYR A 250 14.77 -6.18 4.28
N LEU A 251 14.35 -7.20 5.03
CA LEU A 251 13.10 -7.93 4.78
C LEU A 251 12.02 -7.26 5.62
N VAL A 252 10.89 -6.93 5.01
CA VAL A 252 9.79 -6.27 5.70
C VAL A 252 8.59 -7.19 5.73
N GLU A 253 8.07 -7.44 6.92
CA GLU A 253 6.92 -8.30 7.17
C GLU A 253 5.80 -7.52 7.86
N VAL A 254 4.63 -7.57 7.28
CA VAL A 254 3.42 -6.88 7.78
C VAL A 254 2.52 -7.89 8.49
N LYS A 255 2.32 -7.71 9.79
CA LYS A 255 1.56 -8.68 10.59
C LYS A 255 0.47 -7.98 11.42
N THR A 256 -0.76 -8.38 11.22
CA THR A 256 -1.91 -7.90 12.03
C THR A 256 -2.07 -8.66 13.35
N GLY A 257 -1.37 -9.79 13.52
CA GLY A 257 -1.52 -10.66 14.68
C GLY A 257 -0.21 -11.35 15.09
N LYS A 258 -0.33 -12.50 15.77
CA LYS A 258 0.80 -13.29 16.32
C LYS A 258 1.55 -14.12 15.27
N GLY A 259 1.25 -14.00 13.98
CA GLY A 259 1.90 -14.77 12.92
C GLY A 259 3.42 -14.56 12.90
N ARG A 260 4.18 -15.63 12.64
CA ARG A 260 5.63 -15.60 12.45
C ARG A 260 5.97 -15.50 10.97
N ALA A 261 6.98 -14.74 10.63
CA ALA A 261 7.50 -14.63 9.27
C ALA A 261 8.58 -15.71 9.03
N GLU A 262 8.18 -16.97 8.95
CA GLU A 262 9.13 -18.08 8.87
C GLU A 262 10.05 -17.98 7.65
N THR A 263 9.52 -17.55 6.50
CA THR A 263 10.31 -17.37 5.27
C THR A 263 11.37 -16.29 5.45
N ALA A 264 11.00 -15.13 5.97
CA ALA A 264 11.92 -14.03 6.21
C ALA A 264 12.98 -14.40 7.28
N LEU A 265 12.59 -15.11 8.33
CA LEU A 265 13.53 -15.60 9.35
C LEU A 265 14.55 -16.57 8.75
N LYS A 266 14.12 -17.53 7.93
CA LYS A 266 15.02 -18.46 7.23
C LYS A 266 15.99 -17.71 6.30
N ALA A 267 15.49 -16.69 5.58
CA ALA A 267 16.31 -15.87 4.71
C ALA A 267 17.35 -15.05 5.49
N LEU A 268 16.95 -14.43 6.61
CA LEU A 268 17.83 -13.70 7.50
C LEU A 268 18.95 -14.60 8.07
N GLN A 269 18.58 -15.78 8.57
CA GLN A 269 19.54 -16.78 9.08
C GLN A 269 20.51 -17.29 8.02
N SER A 270 20.06 -17.35 6.76
CA SER A 270 20.90 -17.75 5.61
C SER A 270 21.79 -16.61 5.09
N GLY A 271 21.79 -15.43 5.72
CA GLY A 271 22.60 -14.28 5.30
C GLY A 271 22.12 -13.60 4.02
N LYS A 272 20.86 -13.83 3.59
CA LYS A 272 20.29 -13.19 2.39
C LYS A 272 19.84 -11.75 2.63
N ALA A 273 19.79 -11.31 3.90
CA ALA A 273 19.49 -9.96 4.31
C ALA A 273 20.20 -9.60 5.61
N ASP A 274 20.32 -8.32 5.88
CA ASP A 274 21.00 -7.77 7.06
C ASP A 274 20.04 -7.61 8.25
N ARG A 275 18.76 -7.26 7.97
CA ARG A 275 17.76 -6.95 8.99
C ARG A 275 16.38 -7.51 8.59
N LEU A 276 15.57 -7.82 9.59
CA LEU A 276 14.15 -8.13 9.45
C LEU A 276 13.34 -7.08 10.19
N LEU A 277 12.50 -6.34 9.47
CA LEU A 277 11.58 -5.36 10.02
C LEU A 277 10.17 -5.95 10.10
N TYR A 278 9.67 -6.13 11.32
CA TYR A 278 8.27 -6.44 11.58
C TYR A 278 7.46 -5.16 11.75
N LEU A 279 6.46 -4.98 10.91
CA LEU A 279 5.45 -3.92 11.04
C LEU A 279 4.18 -4.53 11.65
N LYS A 280 3.85 -4.13 12.87
CA LYS A 280 2.72 -4.68 13.63
C LYS A 280 1.74 -3.58 14.04
N GLY A 281 0.45 -3.89 13.98
CA GLY A 281 -0.59 -2.94 14.37
C GLY A 281 -0.68 -2.70 15.89
N ASN A 282 -0.38 -3.73 16.68
CA ASN A 282 -0.50 -3.68 18.15
C ASN A 282 0.83 -4.07 18.80
N THR A 283 1.74 -3.11 18.93
CA THR A 283 3.07 -3.27 19.55
C THR A 283 3.61 -1.90 19.94
N LYS A 284 4.50 -1.87 20.91
CA LYS A 284 5.35 -0.69 21.20
C LYS A 284 6.64 -0.68 20.40
N GLY A 285 6.95 -1.77 19.75
CA GLY A 285 8.19 -1.95 19.02
C GLY A 285 9.30 -2.58 19.88
N GLY A 286 10.51 -2.59 19.34
CA GLY A 286 11.71 -3.10 19.98
C GLY A 286 12.70 -3.71 19.00
N GLU A 287 13.92 -3.95 19.46
CA GLU A 287 14.97 -4.55 18.65
C GLU A 287 15.53 -5.78 19.39
N ASP A 288 15.69 -6.89 18.66
CA ASP A 288 16.33 -8.11 19.13
C ASP A 288 17.31 -8.58 18.05
N GLY A 289 18.57 -8.23 18.23
CA GLY A 289 19.65 -8.53 17.30
C GLY A 289 19.41 -7.92 15.91
N LYS A 290 19.11 -8.78 14.92
CA LYS A 290 18.81 -8.35 13.55
C LYS A 290 17.32 -8.14 13.27
N ILE A 291 16.47 -8.35 14.26
CA ILE A 291 15.02 -8.27 14.16
C ILE A 291 14.55 -6.97 14.81
N ILE A 292 13.88 -6.15 14.05
CA ILE A 292 13.34 -4.86 14.51
C ILE A 292 11.82 -4.96 14.41
N THR A 293 11.12 -4.59 15.45
CA THR A 293 9.66 -4.50 15.47
C THR A 293 9.26 -3.04 15.62
N VAL A 294 8.36 -2.57 14.76
CA VAL A 294 7.88 -1.18 14.75
C VAL A 294 6.36 -1.18 14.64
N PRO A 295 5.65 -0.31 15.40
CA PRO A 295 4.25 -0.05 15.13
C PRO A 295 4.05 0.41 13.69
N ILE A 296 3.08 -0.16 12.98
CA ILE A 296 2.93 0.10 11.53
C ILE A 296 2.75 1.59 11.22
N TYR A 297 2.02 2.31 12.06
CA TYR A 297 1.79 3.75 11.91
C TYR A 297 3.03 4.62 12.18
N MET A 298 4.14 4.02 12.65
CA MET A 298 5.43 4.69 12.81
C MET A 298 6.39 4.43 11.63
N LEU A 299 5.96 3.75 10.58
CA LEU A 299 6.81 3.46 9.43
C LEU A 299 7.35 4.73 8.77
N GLU A 300 6.56 5.81 8.72
CA GLU A 300 6.99 7.08 8.10
C GLU A 300 8.23 7.67 8.78
N ARG A 301 8.40 7.47 10.07
CA ARG A 301 9.57 7.91 10.86
C ARG A 301 10.74 6.90 10.86
N TYR A 302 10.50 5.66 10.43
CA TYR A 302 11.55 4.66 10.39
C TYR A 302 12.55 4.97 9.27
N LYS A 303 13.84 4.99 9.58
CA LYS A 303 14.92 5.16 8.58
C LYS A 303 15.54 3.80 8.27
N PHE A 304 15.59 3.47 6.99
CA PHE A 304 16.19 2.23 6.50
C PHE A 304 17.71 2.31 6.45
#